data_7ed4759a8a2ebf310b61f761a5f933b5
#
_entry.id   7ed4759a8a2ebf310b61f761a5f933b5
#
_cell.length_a   1.000
_cell.length_b   1.000
_cell.length_c   1.000
_cell.angle_alpha   90.00
_cell.angle_beta   90.00
_cell.angle_gamma   90.00
#
_symmetry.space_group_name_H-M   'P 1'
#
loop_
_entity.id
_entity.type
_entity.pdbx_description
1 polymer ?
#
loop_
_entity_poly.entity_id
_entity_poly.type
_entity_poly.pdbx_seq_one_letter_code
_entity_poly.pdbx_strand_id
1 'polypeptide(L)'
;IVPPVENPILPEVTPEQRAEIDRRMMQEDSIRNAYVATFPTAEQADSIVSCLKGKLSSFAGKALASFLLDSRGNHDVLVRFLNEADRQGKLMKGAALLSILTKKDLRDVRYEVLIDHLLNTKDVDTYLYDCVIPPFHCMDASTEYVYDILAPRASTEALTPYKSFFQSKFSEAEMDTFRTRPQALVEWVNRNITIDEENNFQRIPISPEGVWRAKVADSYSRDLFFVALARSMNIGADIRSTDGRVRYVSWPENRWGSEFMEVDFDKQEAVEASRGIYHFYEGDKAIARDDKRVKYYSKFTISRLREGRPELISYEEQDPRLRNMGVLDAGYYLLVTGTRLADGGVLARISSFVLPAQKDEFKPVATKVPYHLRESGEKVAVIGNFNSESLFTPVERIGEKVMPLARQS
;
A
#
# COMPACT_ATOMS: atom_id res chain seq x y z
N ILE A 1 7.14 18.48 16.71
CA ILE A 1 7.09 18.36 18.18
C ILE A 1 6.31 19.58 18.66
N VAL A 2 5.13 19.36 19.19
CA VAL A 2 4.37 20.39 19.89
C VAL A 2 5.08 20.63 21.22
N PRO A 3 5.50 21.86 21.56
CA PRO A 3 6.09 22.15 22.86
C PRO A 3 5.08 21.74 23.94
N PRO A 4 5.56 21.26 25.11
CA PRO A 4 4.66 20.99 26.20
C PRO A 4 3.93 22.29 26.56
N VAL A 5 2.61 22.26 26.42
CA VAL A 5 1.77 23.36 26.87
C VAL A 5 1.92 23.39 28.39
N GLU A 6 2.43 24.49 28.94
CA GLU A 6 2.35 24.75 30.38
C GLU A 6 0.88 24.54 30.77
N ASN A 7 0.66 23.77 31.84
CA ASN A 7 -0.64 23.29 32.29
C ASN A 7 -1.77 24.26 31.91
N PRO A 8 -2.66 23.90 30.97
CA PRO A 8 -3.76 24.78 30.62
C PRO A 8 -4.56 25.06 31.93
N ILE A 9 -4.84 26.31 32.22
CA ILE A 9 -5.80 26.66 33.27
C ILE A 9 -7.15 26.13 32.77
N LEU A 10 -7.49 24.92 33.18
CA LEU A 10 -8.79 24.33 32.86
C LEU A 10 -9.86 25.10 33.63
N PRO A 11 -10.97 25.49 33.00
CA PRO A 11 -12.07 26.10 33.74
C PRO A 11 -12.56 25.14 34.81
N GLU A 12 -12.84 25.67 36.03
CA GLU A 12 -13.47 24.89 37.08
C GLU A 12 -14.82 24.34 36.58
N VAL A 13 -14.97 23.04 36.64
CA VAL A 13 -16.20 22.35 36.24
C VAL A 13 -17.00 22.10 37.52
N THR A 14 -18.27 22.55 37.52
CA THR A 14 -19.14 22.30 38.68
C THR A 14 -19.45 20.80 38.80
N PRO A 15 -19.83 20.31 40.01
CA PRO A 15 -20.22 18.91 40.20
C PRO A 15 -21.33 18.45 39.23
N GLU A 16 -22.30 19.32 38.94
CA GLU A 16 -23.41 19.06 38.03
C GLU A 16 -22.90 18.92 36.56
N GLN A 17 -22.03 19.84 36.13
CA GLN A 17 -21.40 19.77 34.84
C GLN A 17 -20.55 18.48 34.70
N ARG A 18 -19.84 18.11 35.74
CA ARG A 18 -19.06 16.88 35.79
C ARG A 18 -19.95 15.65 35.66
N ALA A 19 -21.02 15.58 36.43
CA ALA A 19 -22.00 14.47 36.34
C ALA A 19 -22.62 14.35 34.95
N GLU A 20 -22.91 15.47 34.27
CA GLU A 20 -23.44 15.46 32.91
C GLU A 20 -22.40 14.98 31.90
N ILE A 21 -21.14 15.40 32.03
CA ILE A 21 -20.04 14.91 31.18
C ILE A 21 -19.87 13.39 31.37
N ASP A 22 -19.82 12.92 32.63
CA ASP A 22 -19.65 11.50 32.93
C ASP A 22 -20.83 10.67 32.39
N ARG A 23 -22.06 11.18 32.47
CA ARG A 23 -23.23 10.54 31.92
C ARG A 23 -23.14 10.42 30.38
N ARG A 24 -22.70 11.47 29.69
CA ARG A 24 -22.49 11.44 28.22
C ARG A 24 -21.39 10.46 27.84
N MET A 25 -20.25 10.47 28.57
CA MET A 25 -19.18 9.51 28.33
C MET A 25 -19.65 8.07 28.50
N MET A 26 -20.43 7.76 29.55
CA MET A 26 -21.01 6.42 29.76
C MET A 26 -21.93 6.02 28.62
N GLN A 27 -22.72 6.95 28.10
CA GLN A 27 -23.60 6.71 26.95
C GLN A 27 -22.81 6.40 25.67
N GLU A 28 -21.78 7.20 25.38
CA GLU A 28 -20.89 6.99 24.23
C GLU A 28 -20.13 5.66 24.34
N ASP A 29 -19.62 5.34 25.55
CA ASP A 29 -18.97 4.06 25.82
C ASP A 29 -19.93 2.87 25.62
N SER A 30 -21.19 3.00 26.03
CA SER A 30 -22.22 1.97 25.79
C SER A 30 -22.42 1.71 24.30
N ILE A 31 -22.54 2.78 23.50
CA ILE A 31 -22.69 2.68 22.03
C ILE A 31 -21.45 2.02 21.42
N ARG A 32 -20.26 2.48 21.81
CA ARG A 32 -19.00 1.91 21.33
C ARG A 32 -18.86 0.43 21.70
N ASN A 33 -19.15 0.07 22.93
CA ASN A 33 -19.05 -1.31 23.40
C ASN A 33 -20.07 -2.21 22.72
N ALA A 34 -21.28 -1.73 22.45
CA ALA A 34 -22.28 -2.46 21.66
C ALA A 34 -21.78 -2.73 20.23
N TYR A 35 -21.12 -1.76 19.59
CA TYR A 35 -20.52 -1.96 18.29
C TYR A 35 -19.34 -2.94 18.36
N VAL A 36 -18.44 -2.82 19.33
CA VAL A 36 -17.30 -3.72 19.50
C VAL A 36 -17.78 -5.16 19.75
N ALA A 37 -18.90 -5.34 20.45
CA ALA A 37 -19.50 -6.66 20.68
C ALA A 37 -19.98 -7.37 19.39
N THR A 38 -20.12 -6.64 18.28
CA THR A 38 -20.42 -7.25 16.97
C THR A 38 -19.20 -7.83 16.27
N PHE A 39 -17.97 -7.59 16.77
CA PHE A 39 -16.76 -8.08 16.12
C PHE A 39 -16.62 -9.60 16.29
N PRO A 40 -16.12 -10.31 15.26
CA PRO A 40 -15.95 -11.75 15.37
C PRO A 40 -14.87 -12.10 16.40
N THR A 41 -15.08 -13.16 17.16
CA THR A 41 -14.03 -13.75 18.00
C THR A 41 -13.12 -14.65 17.17
N ALA A 42 -11.96 -15.02 17.73
CA ALA A 42 -11.05 -15.95 17.07
C ALA A 42 -11.71 -17.31 16.78
N GLU A 43 -12.52 -17.83 17.74
CA GLU A 43 -13.25 -19.07 17.56
C GLU A 43 -14.30 -18.99 16.44
N GLN A 44 -14.97 -17.85 16.33
CA GLN A 44 -15.95 -17.63 15.24
C GLN A 44 -15.24 -17.56 13.88
N ALA A 45 -14.14 -16.84 13.77
CA ALA A 45 -13.35 -16.76 12.54
C ALA A 45 -12.81 -18.16 12.13
N ASP A 46 -12.25 -18.90 13.06
CA ASP A 46 -11.77 -20.28 12.83
C ASP A 46 -12.91 -21.23 12.43
N SER A 47 -14.08 -21.09 13.04
CA SER A 47 -15.26 -21.88 12.69
C SER A 47 -15.70 -21.61 11.25
N ILE A 48 -15.78 -20.34 10.84
CA ILE A 48 -16.15 -19.96 9.46
C ILE A 48 -15.15 -20.56 8.46
N VAL A 49 -13.85 -20.40 8.72
CA VAL A 49 -12.79 -20.93 7.84
C VAL A 49 -12.81 -22.47 7.81
N SER A 50 -13.15 -23.13 8.92
CA SER A 50 -13.26 -24.59 8.99
C SER A 50 -14.34 -25.15 8.07
N CYS A 51 -15.42 -24.40 7.81
CA CYS A 51 -16.44 -24.78 6.83
C CYS A 51 -15.92 -24.79 5.38
N LEU A 52 -14.86 -24.04 5.11
CA LEU A 52 -14.19 -23.95 3.81
C LEU A 52 -12.96 -24.89 3.69
N LYS A 53 -12.72 -25.70 4.76
CA LYS A 53 -11.57 -26.60 4.83
C LYS A 53 -11.59 -27.63 3.70
N GLY A 54 -10.42 -27.87 3.11
CA GLY A 54 -10.25 -28.78 1.96
C GLY A 54 -10.42 -28.13 0.60
N LYS A 55 -10.91 -26.87 0.55
CA LYS A 55 -11.00 -26.05 -0.67
C LYS A 55 -9.95 -24.95 -0.73
N LEU A 56 -9.23 -24.75 0.36
CA LEU A 56 -8.18 -23.75 0.53
C LEU A 56 -6.87 -24.42 0.91
N SER A 57 -5.75 -23.80 0.56
CA SER A 57 -4.48 -24.18 1.15
C SER A 57 -4.49 -23.90 2.68
N SER A 58 -3.61 -24.58 3.42
CA SER A 58 -3.52 -24.37 4.87
C SER A 58 -3.13 -22.93 5.25
N PHE A 59 -2.41 -22.25 4.35
CA PHE A 59 -2.00 -20.86 4.54
C PHE A 59 -3.14 -19.90 4.25
N ALA A 60 -3.84 -20.10 3.14
CA ALA A 60 -5.02 -19.31 2.80
C ALA A 60 -6.08 -19.36 3.91
N GLY A 61 -6.30 -20.52 4.51
CA GLY A 61 -7.22 -20.66 5.65
C GLY A 61 -6.80 -19.80 6.85
N LYS A 62 -5.52 -19.86 7.26
CA LYS A 62 -5.03 -19.03 8.37
C LYS A 62 -5.10 -17.52 8.07
N ALA A 63 -4.77 -17.13 6.83
CA ALA A 63 -4.86 -15.75 6.40
C ALA A 63 -6.30 -15.24 6.44
N LEU A 64 -7.26 -16.03 5.95
CA LEU A 64 -8.68 -15.67 5.97
C LEU A 64 -9.22 -15.46 7.40
N ALA A 65 -8.83 -16.30 8.36
CA ALA A 65 -9.21 -16.08 9.75
C ALA A 65 -8.73 -14.72 10.27
N SER A 66 -7.48 -14.34 9.92
CA SER A 66 -6.94 -13.02 10.26
C SER A 66 -7.70 -11.88 9.58
N PHE A 67 -8.08 -12.02 8.30
CA PHE A 67 -8.84 -10.99 7.58
C PHE A 67 -10.25 -10.81 8.16
N LEU A 68 -10.91 -11.90 8.57
CA LEU A 68 -12.20 -11.83 9.27
C LEU A 68 -12.09 -11.07 10.59
N LEU A 69 -11.02 -11.28 11.38
CA LEU A 69 -10.79 -10.53 12.60
C LEU A 69 -10.50 -9.05 12.31
N ASP A 70 -9.66 -8.76 11.31
CA ASP A 70 -9.29 -7.40 10.92
C ASP A 70 -10.48 -6.62 10.34
N SER A 71 -11.49 -7.29 9.79
CA SER A 71 -12.70 -6.65 9.24
C SER A 71 -13.64 -6.09 10.30
N ARG A 72 -13.51 -6.53 11.57
CA ARG A 72 -14.33 -6.06 12.69
C ARG A 72 -15.83 -6.18 12.40
N GLY A 73 -16.58 -5.06 12.45
CA GLY A 73 -18.03 -5.02 12.19
C GLY A 73 -18.44 -5.31 10.73
N ASN A 74 -17.48 -5.41 9.80
CA ASN A 74 -17.76 -5.72 8.39
C ASN A 74 -17.64 -7.22 8.06
N HIS A 75 -17.42 -8.09 9.05
CA HIS A 75 -17.15 -9.51 8.81
C HIS A 75 -18.29 -10.23 8.07
N ASP A 76 -19.54 -9.85 8.29
CA ASP A 76 -20.68 -10.45 7.60
C ASP A 76 -20.62 -10.25 6.08
N VAL A 77 -20.12 -9.09 5.62
CA VAL A 77 -19.90 -8.80 4.20
C VAL A 77 -18.86 -9.76 3.63
N LEU A 78 -17.75 -9.97 4.35
CA LEU A 78 -16.69 -10.86 3.93
C LEU A 78 -17.14 -12.32 3.91
N VAL A 79 -17.90 -12.75 4.91
CA VAL A 79 -18.48 -14.11 4.96
C VAL A 79 -19.43 -14.35 3.80
N ARG A 80 -20.33 -13.40 3.55
CA ARG A 80 -21.25 -13.46 2.39
C ARG A 80 -20.47 -13.56 1.08
N PHE A 81 -19.41 -12.78 0.94
CA PHE A 81 -18.55 -12.79 -0.23
C PHE A 81 -17.83 -14.13 -0.41
N LEU A 82 -17.23 -14.68 0.65
CA LEU A 82 -16.53 -15.97 0.60
C LEU A 82 -17.49 -17.12 0.24
N ASN A 83 -18.70 -17.12 0.78
CA ASN A 83 -19.72 -18.10 0.44
C ASN A 83 -20.13 -18.01 -1.05
N GLU A 84 -20.23 -16.80 -1.59
CA GLU A 84 -20.52 -16.62 -3.01
C GLU A 84 -19.32 -17.03 -3.87
N ALA A 85 -18.09 -16.68 -3.48
CA ALA A 85 -16.87 -17.11 -4.17
C ALA A 85 -16.75 -18.65 -4.20
N ASP A 86 -17.11 -19.34 -3.11
CA ASP A 86 -17.15 -20.79 -3.04
C ASP A 86 -18.21 -21.36 -4.00
N ARG A 87 -19.42 -20.80 -3.99
CA ARG A 87 -20.52 -21.21 -4.87
C ARG A 87 -20.16 -21.07 -6.36
N GLN A 88 -19.36 -20.06 -6.70
CA GLN A 88 -18.87 -19.82 -8.07
C GLN A 88 -17.62 -20.64 -8.43
N GLY A 89 -17.11 -21.48 -7.52
CA GLY A 89 -15.85 -22.21 -7.72
C GLY A 89 -14.60 -21.32 -7.74
N LYS A 90 -14.69 -20.10 -7.19
CA LYS A 90 -13.63 -19.06 -7.23
C LYS A 90 -13.08 -18.71 -5.83
N LEU A 91 -13.16 -19.65 -4.88
CA LEU A 91 -12.81 -19.41 -3.49
C LEU A 91 -11.36 -18.94 -3.32
N MET A 92 -10.40 -19.56 -4.01
CA MET A 92 -8.98 -19.14 -3.96
C MET A 92 -8.78 -17.72 -4.49
N LYS A 93 -9.44 -17.38 -5.58
CA LYS A 93 -9.43 -16.00 -6.12
C LYS A 93 -10.07 -15.02 -5.13
N GLY A 94 -11.15 -15.42 -4.46
CA GLY A 94 -11.78 -14.63 -3.40
C GLY A 94 -10.84 -14.41 -2.21
N ALA A 95 -10.13 -15.45 -1.77
CA ALA A 95 -9.12 -15.35 -0.72
C ALA A 95 -7.96 -14.42 -1.12
N ALA A 96 -7.47 -14.53 -2.36
CA ALA A 96 -6.47 -13.64 -2.92
C ALA A 96 -6.95 -12.18 -2.96
N LEU A 97 -8.18 -11.94 -3.39
CA LEU A 97 -8.77 -10.60 -3.39
C LEU A 97 -8.81 -9.99 -1.98
N LEU A 98 -9.21 -10.74 -0.96
CA LEU A 98 -9.21 -10.25 0.42
C LEU A 98 -7.79 -9.99 0.94
N SER A 99 -6.79 -10.76 0.50
CA SER A 99 -5.40 -10.64 0.97
C SER A 99 -4.71 -9.35 0.50
N ILE A 100 -5.20 -8.75 -0.58
CA ILE A 100 -4.65 -7.51 -1.14
C ILE A 100 -5.39 -6.26 -0.66
N LEU A 101 -6.44 -6.42 0.14
CA LEU A 101 -7.13 -5.30 0.77
C LEU A 101 -6.36 -4.79 1.98
N THR A 102 -6.42 -3.49 2.18
CA THR A 102 -5.91 -2.88 3.41
C THR A 102 -6.82 -3.22 4.60
N LYS A 103 -6.32 -3.10 5.83
CA LYS A 103 -7.17 -3.25 7.02
C LYS A 103 -8.35 -2.29 7.04
N LYS A 104 -8.15 -1.08 6.49
CA LYS A 104 -9.25 -0.13 6.33
C LYS A 104 -10.30 -0.69 5.36
N ASP A 105 -9.87 -1.18 4.22
CA ASP A 105 -10.78 -1.70 3.20
C ASP A 105 -11.53 -2.94 3.70
N LEU A 106 -10.88 -3.84 4.42
CA LEU A 106 -11.57 -4.98 5.06
C LEU A 106 -12.72 -4.53 5.98
N ARG A 107 -12.59 -3.35 6.63
CA ARG A 107 -13.60 -2.82 7.57
C ARG A 107 -14.76 -2.10 6.92
N ASP A 108 -14.63 -1.66 5.67
CA ASP A 108 -15.64 -0.80 5.02
C ASP A 108 -15.93 -1.15 3.56
N VAL A 109 -15.26 -2.14 2.98
CA VAL A 109 -15.56 -2.57 1.61
C VAL A 109 -16.98 -3.11 1.50
N ARG A 110 -17.68 -2.69 0.44
CA ARG A 110 -19.03 -3.17 0.15
C ARG A 110 -18.99 -4.48 -0.64
N TYR A 111 -20.01 -5.30 -0.42
CA TYR A 111 -20.15 -6.58 -1.12
C TYR A 111 -20.10 -6.45 -2.65
N GLU A 112 -20.75 -5.41 -3.20
CA GLU A 112 -20.82 -5.16 -4.64
C GLU A 112 -19.44 -4.93 -5.26
N VAL A 113 -18.51 -4.28 -4.52
CA VAL A 113 -17.12 -4.10 -4.97
C VAL A 113 -16.41 -5.44 -5.05
N LEU A 114 -16.51 -6.25 -4.00
CA LEU A 114 -15.84 -7.56 -3.96
C LEU A 114 -16.34 -8.49 -5.08
N ILE A 115 -17.63 -8.54 -5.27
CA ILE A 115 -18.25 -9.38 -6.30
C ILE A 115 -17.93 -8.92 -7.71
N ASP A 116 -17.92 -7.61 -7.96
CA ASP A 116 -17.55 -7.04 -9.25
C ASP A 116 -16.11 -7.44 -9.62
N HIS A 117 -15.17 -7.30 -8.68
CA HIS A 117 -13.78 -7.68 -8.90
C HIS A 117 -13.57 -9.18 -9.03
N LEU A 118 -14.29 -10.00 -8.27
CA LEU A 118 -14.22 -11.45 -8.36
C LEU A 118 -14.66 -11.97 -9.72
N LEU A 119 -15.82 -11.50 -10.20
CA LEU A 119 -16.48 -12.06 -11.38
C LEU A 119 -15.94 -11.45 -12.69
N ASN A 120 -15.56 -10.18 -12.68
CA ASN A 120 -15.15 -9.44 -13.87
C ASN A 120 -13.62 -9.32 -14.04
N THR A 121 -12.85 -10.10 -13.31
CA THR A 121 -11.42 -10.31 -13.56
C THR A 121 -11.22 -11.67 -14.20
N LYS A 122 -10.39 -11.73 -15.25
CA LYS A 122 -10.01 -13.00 -15.91
C LYS A 122 -9.37 -13.96 -14.89
N ASP A 123 -9.73 -15.24 -14.98
CA ASP A 123 -9.12 -16.25 -14.12
C ASP A 123 -7.68 -16.53 -14.58
N VAL A 124 -6.81 -16.79 -13.64
CA VAL A 124 -5.42 -17.23 -13.82
C VAL A 124 -5.24 -18.59 -13.12
N ASP A 125 -4.07 -19.19 -13.27
CA ASP A 125 -3.75 -20.45 -12.58
C ASP A 125 -3.90 -20.30 -11.06
N THR A 126 -4.54 -21.27 -10.43
CA THR A 126 -4.91 -21.22 -9.00
C THR A 126 -3.70 -21.02 -8.08
N TYR A 127 -2.52 -21.56 -8.44
CA TYR A 127 -1.32 -21.38 -7.64
C TYR A 127 -0.86 -19.92 -7.55
N LEU A 128 -1.16 -19.09 -8.57
CA LEU A 128 -0.85 -17.66 -8.55
C LEU A 128 -1.67 -16.91 -7.51
N TYR A 129 -2.92 -17.33 -7.26
CA TYR A 129 -3.72 -16.79 -6.16
C TYR A 129 -3.12 -17.12 -4.80
N ASP A 130 -2.57 -18.33 -4.62
CA ASP A 130 -1.85 -18.69 -3.39
C ASP A 130 -0.60 -17.81 -3.20
N CYS A 131 0.09 -17.47 -4.28
CA CYS A 131 1.30 -16.63 -4.22
C CYS A 131 1.06 -15.21 -3.72
N VAL A 132 -0.12 -14.64 -3.86
CA VAL A 132 -0.45 -13.30 -3.32
C VAL A 132 -0.95 -13.35 -1.88
N ILE A 133 -1.30 -14.53 -1.35
CA ILE A 133 -1.77 -14.70 0.02
C ILE A 133 -0.57 -14.82 0.98
N PRO A 134 -0.51 -14.03 2.07
CA PRO A 134 0.55 -14.18 3.07
C PRO A 134 0.61 -15.60 3.66
N PRO A 135 1.82 -16.16 3.95
CA PRO A 135 3.13 -15.52 3.93
C PRO A 135 3.90 -15.67 2.61
N PHE A 136 3.31 -16.22 1.58
CA PHE A 136 4.05 -16.65 0.39
C PHE A 136 4.47 -15.55 -0.57
N HIS A 137 3.96 -14.41 -0.62
CA HIS A 137 4.31 -13.40 -1.61
C HIS A 137 5.56 -13.74 -2.45
N CYS A 138 5.35 -14.49 -3.53
CA CYS A 138 6.36 -14.62 -4.56
C CYS A 138 6.51 -13.24 -5.20
N MET A 139 7.71 -12.67 -5.20
CA MET A 139 7.94 -11.36 -5.79
C MET A 139 8.39 -11.50 -7.23
N ASP A 140 7.54 -12.10 -8.04
CA ASP A 140 7.72 -12.19 -9.49
C ASP A 140 6.64 -11.39 -10.22
N ALA A 141 6.87 -11.14 -11.48
CA ALA A 141 5.98 -10.36 -12.33
C ALA A 141 4.57 -10.98 -12.45
N SER A 142 4.46 -12.31 -12.35
CA SER A 142 3.16 -12.99 -12.39
C SER A 142 2.33 -12.71 -11.15
N THR A 143 2.96 -12.70 -9.97
CA THR A 143 2.29 -12.36 -8.70
C THR A 143 1.89 -10.89 -8.66
N GLU A 144 2.76 -9.99 -9.15
CA GLU A 144 2.41 -8.57 -9.26
C GLU A 144 1.27 -8.36 -10.24
N TYR A 145 1.25 -9.06 -11.38
CA TYR A 145 0.13 -9.00 -12.30
C TYR A 145 -1.18 -9.40 -11.63
N VAL A 146 -1.21 -10.51 -10.88
CA VAL A 146 -2.42 -10.95 -10.16
C VAL A 146 -2.86 -9.92 -9.13
N TYR A 147 -1.90 -9.38 -8.38
CA TYR A 147 -2.17 -8.29 -7.44
C TYR A 147 -2.78 -7.09 -8.16
N ASP A 148 -2.15 -6.63 -9.23
CA ASP A 148 -2.55 -5.42 -9.93
C ASP A 148 -3.87 -5.55 -10.69
N ILE A 149 -4.25 -6.74 -11.18
CA ILE A 149 -5.57 -6.92 -11.82
C ILE A 149 -6.71 -7.11 -10.82
N LEU A 150 -6.43 -7.71 -9.64
CA LEU A 150 -7.47 -7.99 -8.64
C LEU A 150 -7.76 -6.78 -7.76
N ALA A 151 -6.75 -5.95 -7.45
CA ALA A 151 -6.87 -4.88 -6.47
C ALA A 151 -7.98 -3.89 -6.85
N PRO A 152 -8.97 -3.67 -5.96
CA PRO A 152 -10.01 -2.67 -6.21
C PRO A 152 -9.51 -1.25 -6.04
N ARG A 153 -8.47 -1.04 -5.23
CA ARG A 153 -7.88 0.26 -4.94
C ARG A 153 -6.64 0.52 -5.79
N ALA A 154 -6.56 1.67 -6.43
CA ALA A 154 -5.38 2.13 -7.13
C ALA A 154 -4.48 3.00 -6.22
N SER A 155 -5.05 3.85 -5.37
CA SER A 155 -4.32 4.70 -4.41
C SER A 155 -5.17 5.08 -3.19
N THR A 156 -5.80 6.25 -3.18
CA THR A 156 -6.54 6.77 -2.01
C THR A 156 -8.04 7.01 -2.28
N GLU A 157 -8.51 6.64 -3.46
CA GLU A 157 -9.91 6.80 -3.89
C GLU A 157 -10.88 5.92 -3.08
N ALA A 158 -12.15 6.27 -3.12
CA ALA A 158 -13.21 5.40 -2.59
C ALA A 158 -13.39 4.18 -3.49
N LEU A 159 -13.54 3.00 -2.87
CA LEU A 159 -13.75 1.75 -3.61
C LEU A 159 -15.11 1.73 -4.31
N THR A 160 -15.09 1.44 -5.60
CA THR A 160 -16.30 1.32 -6.43
C THR A 160 -16.27 0.04 -7.29
N PRO A 161 -17.43 -0.51 -7.67
CA PRO A 161 -17.52 -1.67 -8.55
C PRO A 161 -17.34 -1.24 -10.02
N TYR A 162 -16.14 -0.85 -10.41
CA TYR A 162 -15.87 -0.24 -11.70
C TYR A 162 -15.65 -1.22 -12.86
N LYS A 163 -15.35 -2.50 -12.59
CA LYS A 163 -14.95 -3.43 -13.67
C LYS A 163 -16.09 -3.71 -14.64
N SER A 164 -17.23 -4.16 -14.16
CA SER A 164 -18.41 -4.41 -14.99
C SER A 164 -18.87 -3.14 -15.69
N PHE A 165 -18.79 -1.99 -14.99
CA PHE A 165 -19.12 -0.71 -15.58
C PHE A 165 -18.27 -0.44 -16.82
N PHE A 166 -16.94 -0.52 -16.75
CA PHE A 166 -16.09 -0.25 -17.89
C PHE A 166 -16.18 -1.32 -18.97
N GLN A 167 -16.26 -2.58 -18.61
CA GLN A 167 -16.46 -3.66 -19.59
C GLN A 167 -17.74 -3.48 -20.40
N SER A 168 -18.79 -2.88 -19.84
CA SER A 168 -20.01 -2.56 -20.58
C SER A 168 -19.89 -1.38 -21.56
N LYS A 169 -18.76 -0.65 -21.56
CA LYS A 169 -18.55 0.55 -22.39
C LYS A 169 -17.76 0.27 -23.66
N PHE A 170 -17.16 -0.90 -23.76
CA PHE A 170 -16.32 -1.30 -24.90
C PHE A 170 -16.80 -2.64 -25.47
N SER A 171 -16.64 -2.78 -26.77
CA SER A 171 -16.81 -4.07 -27.42
C SER A 171 -15.64 -5.01 -27.08
N GLU A 172 -15.84 -6.32 -27.22
CA GLU A 172 -14.75 -7.29 -26.98
C GLU A 172 -13.55 -7.03 -27.91
N ALA A 173 -13.80 -6.63 -29.15
CA ALA A 173 -12.73 -6.29 -30.10
C ALA A 173 -11.90 -5.07 -29.66
N GLU A 174 -12.52 -4.06 -29.06
CA GLU A 174 -11.80 -2.91 -28.48
C GLU A 174 -11.01 -3.33 -27.26
N MET A 175 -11.60 -4.14 -26.37
CA MET A 175 -10.91 -4.66 -25.20
C MET A 175 -9.72 -5.55 -25.59
N ASP A 176 -9.84 -6.39 -26.62
CA ASP A 176 -8.72 -7.18 -27.14
C ASP A 176 -7.62 -6.31 -27.74
N THR A 177 -7.99 -5.22 -28.41
CA THR A 177 -7.02 -4.23 -28.91
C THR A 177 -6.22 -3.62 -27.76
N PHE A 178 -6.87 -3.26 -26.65
CA PHE A 178 -6.19 -2.71 -25.47
C PHE A 178 -5.30 -3.76 -24.79
N ARG A 179 -5.74 -5.02 -24.71
CA ARG A 179 -4.93 -6.12 -24.13
C ARG A 179 -3.67 -6.41 -24.93
N THR A 180 -3.78 -6.41 -26.26
CA THR A 180 -2.64 -6.70 -27.16
C THR A 180 -1.74 -5.48 -27.36
N ARG A 181 -2.29 -4.28 -27.27
CA ARG A 181 -1.56 -3.00 -27.39
C ARG A 181 -2.01 -2.00 -26.31
N PRO A 182 -1.53 -2.15 -25.06
CA PRO A 182 -1.97 -1.28 -23.96
C PRO A 182 -1.70 0.22 -24.19
N GLN A 183 -0.72 0.56 -25.04
CA GLN A 183 -0.49 1.93 -25.49
C GLN A 183 -1.75 2.57 -26.12
N ALA A 184 -2.59 1.77 -26.81
CA ALA A 184 -3.85 2.27 -27.37
C ALA A 184 -4.82 2.77 -26.26
N LEU A 185 -4.73 2.21 -25.05
CA LEU A 185 -5.52 2.68 -23.91
C LEU A 185 -5.02 4.04 -23.40
N VAL A 186 -3.69 4.26 -23.37
CA VAL A 186 -3.09 5.57 -23.03
C VAL A 186 -3.57 6.63 -24.04
N GLU A 187 -3.51 6.32 -25.33
CA GLU A 187 -3.99 7.20 -26.40
C GLU A 187 -5.49 7.47 -26.28
N TRP A 188 -6.27 6.46 -25.90
CA TRP A 188 -7.71 6.61 -25.69
C TRP A 188 -8.00 7.57 -24.53
N VAL A 189 -7.31 7.41 -23.39
CA VAL A 189 -7.48 8.28 -22.21
C VAL A 189 -7.14 9.72 -22.57
N ASN A 190 -6.00 9.96 -23.23
CA ASN A 190 -5.59 11.30 -23.62
C ASN A 190 -6.58 12.00 -24.58
N ARG A 191 -7.23 11.24 -25.45
CA ARG A 191 -8.22 11.79 -26.40
C ARG A 191 -9.58 12.08 -25.75
N ASN A 192 -9.92 11.38 -24.66
CA ASN A 192 -11.27 11.39 -24.11
C ASN A 192 -11.38 12.11 -22.76
N ILE A 193 -10.28 12.36 -22.09
CA ILE A 193 -10.27 13.04 -20.77
C ILE A 193 -9.51 14.34 -20.88
N THR A 194 -10.22 15.42 -20.59
CA THR A 194 -9.62 16.78 -20.51
C THR A 194 -9.02 16.98 -19.13
N ILE A 195 -7.82 17.54 -19.07
CA ILE A 195 -7.15 17.83 -17.80
C ILE A 195 -7.51 19.21 -17.31
N ASP A 196 -7.93 19.29 -16.05
CA ASP A 196 -8.27 20.52 -15.34
C ASP A 196 -7.70 20.46 -13.92
N GLU A 197 -6.53 21.07 -13.72
CA GLU A 197 -5.87 21.14 -12.41
C GLU A 197 -6.44 22.22 -11.50
N GLU A 198 -7.09 23.24 -12.07
CA GLU A 198 -7.54 24.42 -11.33
C GLU A 198 -8.76 24.11 -10.46
N ASN A 199 -9.72 23.35 -10.99
CA ASN A 199 -10.97 23.04 -10.30
C ASN A 199 -10.84 21.92 -9.25
N ASN A 200 -9.72 21.19 -9.21
CA ASN A 200 -9.42 20.19 -8.18
C ASN A 200 -8.04 20.42 -7.55
N PHE A 201 -7.73 21.65 -7.16
CA PHE A 201 -6.43 22.03 -6.59
C PHE A 201 -6.06 21.24 -5.31
N GLN A 202 -7.05 20.72 -4.57
CA GLN A 202 -6.84 19.88 -3.41
C GLN A 202 -6.55 18.41 -3.76
N ARG A 203 -6.61 18.05 -5.04
CA ARG A 203 -6.44 16.69 -5.55
C ARG A 203 -7.31 15.66 -4.82
N ILE A 204 -8.57 16.00 -4.60
CA ILE A 204 -9.55 15.06 -4.06
C ILE A 204 -9.83 14.00 -5.13
N PRO A 205 -9.64 12.69 -4.83
CA PRO A 205 -9.79 11.65 -5.83
C PRO A 205 -11.20 11.62 -6.40
N ILE A 206 -11.32 11.81 -7.71
CA ILE A 206 -12.57 11.58 -8.43
C ILE A 206 -12.67 10.08 -8.72
N SER A 207 -13.82 9.47 -8.45
CA SER A 207 -14.00 8.05 -8.75
C SER A 207 -13.81 7.77 -10.25
N PRO A 208 -13.32 6.57 -10.64
CA PRO A 208 -13.14 6.23 -12.05
C PRO A 208 -14.41 6.40 -12.89
N GLU A 209 -15.57 6.03 -12.36
CA GLU A 209 -16.86 6.28 -13.01
C GLU A 209 -17.20 7.77 -13.12
N GLY A 210 -16.80 8.56 -12.11
CA GLY A 210 -16.98 10.03 -12.11
C GLY A 210 -16.19 10.66 -13.26
N VAL A 211 -14.92 10.29 -13.42
CA VAL A 211 -14.09 10.76 -14.55
C VAL A 211 -14.67 10.34 -15.89
N TRP A 212 -15.16 9.09 -16.02
CA TRP A 212 -15.83 8.65 -17.23
C TRP A 212 -17.02 9.51 -17.61
N ARG A 213 -17.85 9.87 -16.62
CA ARG A 213 -19.08 10.68 -16.86
C ARG A 213 -18.77 12.13 -17.13
N ALA A 214 -17.81 12.71 -16.40
CA ALA A 214 -17.44 14.12 -16.55
C ALA A 214 -16.59 14.38 -17.80
N LYS A 215 -15.76 13.42 -18.21
CA LYS A 215 -14.72 13.56 -19.25
C LYS A 215 -13.69 14.65 -18.92
N VAL A 216 -13.64 15.06 -17.66
CA VAL A 216 -12.69 16.04 -17.11
C VAL A 216 -12.14 15.49 -15.80
N ALA A 217 -10.85 15.66 -15.56
CA ALA A 217 -10.17 15.25 -14.34
C ALA A 217 -8.89 16.08 -14.12
N ASP A 218 -8.43 16.19 -12.88
CA ASP A 218 -7.04 16.52 -12.62
C ASP A 218 -6.12 15.33 -12.98
N SER A 219 -4.80 15.56 -13.07
CA SER A 219 -3.84 14.54 -13.46
C SER A 219 -3.88 13.32 -12.54
N TYR A 220 -4.06 13.52 -11.23
CA TYR A 220 -4.14 12.42 -10.27
C TYR A 220 -5.39 11.56 -10.46
N SER A 221 -6.56 12.18 -10.66
CA SER A 221 -7.80 11.46 -10.93
C SER A 221 -7.81 10.77 -12.30
N ARG A 222 -7.12 11.34 -13.31
CA ARG A 222 -6.86 10.68 -14.60
C ARG A 222 -6.04 9.40 -14.41
N ASP A 223 -5.01 9.46 -13.57
CA ASP A 223 -4.14 8.32 -13.30
C ASP A 223 -4.90 7.18 -12.62
N LEU A 224 -5.73 7.51 -11.61
CA LEU A 224 -6.67 6.56 -11.00
C LEU A 224 -7.63 5.94 -12.01
N PHE A 225 -8.19 6.79 -12.88
CA PHE A 225 -9.09 6.35 -13.94
C PHE A 225 -8.42 5.40 -14.92
N PHE A 226 -7.18 5.71 -15.37
CA PHE A 226 -6.42 4.84 -16.25
C PHE A 226 -6.19 3.47 -15.62
N VAL A 227 -5.75 3.42 -14.36
CA VAL A 227 -5.50 2.15 -13.65
C VAL A 227 -6.78 1.33 -13.55
N ALA A 228 -7.91 1.93 -13.16
CA ALA A 228 -9.18 1.23 -13.08
C ALA A 228 -9.63 0.71 -14.44
N LEU A 229 -9.45 1.50 -15.50
CA LEU A 229 -9.80 1.13 -16.86
C LEU A 229 -8.92 -0.02 -17.37
N ALA A 230 -7.60 0.05 -17.17
CA ALA A 230 -6.65 -1.01 -17.52
C ALA A 230 -6.98 -2.33 -16.82
N ARG A 231 -7.20 -2.29 -15.50
CA ARG A 231 -7.60 -3.46 -14.71
C ARG A 231 -8.92 -4.08 -15.16
N SER A 232 -9.85 -3.25 -15.66
CA SER A 232 -11.12 -3.73 -16.23
C SER A 232 -10.91 -4.48 -17.54
N MET A 233 -9.84 -4.16 -18.28
CA MET A 233 -9.43 -4.88 -19.50
C MET A 233 -8.51 -6.07 -19.20
N ASN A 234 -8.30 -6.43 -17.92
CA ASN A 234 -7.33 -7.43 -17.46
C ASN A 234 -5.87 -7.08 -17.83
N ILE A 235 -5.54 -5.80 -17.86
CA ILE A 235 -4.19 -5.30 -17.95
C ILE A 235 -3.79 -4.93 -16.51
N GLY A 236 -2.74 -5.56 -15.97
CA GLY A 236 -2.20 -5.19 -14.66
C GLY A 236 -1.71 -3.74 -14.71
N ALA A 237 -2.13 -2.93 -13.77
CA ALA A 237 -1.74 -1.53 -13.69
C ALA A 237 -1.77 -1.02 -12.25
N ASP A 238 -0.86 -0.12 -11.92
CA ASP A 238 -0.81 0.53 -10.61
C ASP A 238 -0.31 1.98 -10.71
N ILE A 239 -0.50 2.73 -9.63
CA ILE A 239 0.19 3.98 -9.37
C ILE A 239 1.32 3.67 -8.41
N ARG A 240 2.52 3.87 -8.86
CA ARG A 240 3.72 3.57 -8.09
C ARG A 240 3.82 4.46 -6.86
N SER A 241 3.89 3.85 -5.68
CA SER A 241 3.97 4.58 -4.41
C SER A 241 5.27 5.37 -4.21
N THR A 242 6.32 5.03 -4.97
CA THR A 242 7.63 5.69 -4.86
C THR A 242 7.66 7.07 -5.48
N ASP A 243 6.95 7.29 -6.56
CA ASP A 243 7.01 8.53 -7.35
C ASP A 243 5.70 8.97 -7.98
N GLY A 244 4.60 8.25 -7.70
CA GLY A 244 3.27 8.56 -8.22
C GLY A 244 3.10 8.30 -9.71
N ARG A 245 4.07 7.66 -10.39
CA ARG A 245 3.93 7.35 -11.81
C ARG A 245 3.01 6.17 -12.03
N VAL A 246 2.24 6.27 -13.07
CA VAL A 246 1.41 5.17 -13.56
C VAL A 246 2.28 4.18 -14.34
N ARG A 247 2.03 2.92 -14.12
CA ARG A 247 2.60 1.87 -14.97
C ARG A 247 1.55 0.80 -15.27
N TYR A 248 1.80 0.04 -16.31
CA TYR A 248 1.04 -1.16 -16.59
C TYR A 248 1.94 -2.33 -16.91
N VAL A 249 1.41 -3.53 -16.74
CA VAL A 249 2.00 -4.78 -17.18
C VAL A 249 0.99 -5.50 -18.06
N SER A 250 1.40 -5.93 -19.22
CA SER A 250 0.62 -6.86 -20.02
C SER A 250 1.03 -8.29 -19.68
N TRP A 251 0.05 -9.20 -19.59
CA TRP A 251 0.34 -10.61 -19.44
C TRP A 251 0.86 -11.14 -20.79
N PRO A 252 2.12 -11.55 -20.88
CA PRO A 252 2.65 -12.09 -22.11
C PRO A 252 2.04 -13.46 -22.41
N GLU A 253 1.86 -13.79 -23.69
CA GLU A 253 1.49 -15.14 -24.12
C GLU A 253 2.55 -16.17 -23.69
N ASN A 254 3.80 -15.72 -23.53
CA ASN A 254 4.90 -16.49 -22.97
C ASN A 254 5.12 -16.09 -21.50
N ARG A 255 4.88 -16.98 -20.56
CA ARG A 255 4.91 -16.81 -19.09
C ARG A 255 6.20 -16.21 -18.49
N TRP A 256 7.18 -15.81 -19.28
CA TRP A 256 8.53 -15.51 -18.81
C TRP A 256 9.06 -14.13 -19.20
N GLY A 257 8.21 -13.20 -19.55
CA GLY A 257 8.66 -11.88 -19.98
C GLY A 257 7.60 -10.81 -19.85
N SER A 258 7.06 -10.59 -18.62
CA SER A 258 6.19 -9.44 -18.39
C SER A 258 7.04 -8.18 -18.26
N GLU A 259 6.80 -7.23 -19.11
CA GLU A 259 7.42 -5.91 -19.07
C GLU A 259 6.53 -4.95 -18.29
N PHE A 260 7.15 -4.20 -17.39
CA PHE A 260 6.50 -3.09 -16.72
C PHE A 260 6.78 -1.82 -17.50
N MET A 261 5.73 -1.22 -18.03
CA MET A 261 5.80 0.01 -18.81
C MET A 261 5.34 1.20 -17.98
N GLU A 262 6.18 2.22 -17.86
CA GLU A 262 5.78 3.50 -17.27
C GLU A 262 5.01 4.32 -18.29
N VAL A 263 3.87 4.87 -17.89
CA VAL A 263 3.03 5.71 -18.76
C VAL A 263 3.44 7.17 -18.61
N ASP A 264 3.77 7.81 -19.72
CA ASP A 264 3.94 9.24 -19.81
C ASP A 264 2.78 9.82 -20.65
N PHE A 265 1.78 10.35 -19.97
CA PHE A 265 0.61 10.90 -20.64
C PHE A 265 0.93 12.14 -21.46
N ASP A 266 1.95 12.92 -21.08
CA ASP A 266 2.32 14.14 -21.81
C ASP A 266 2.96 13.81 -23.16
N LYS A 267 3.79 12.78 -23.17
CA LYS A 267 4.40 12.26 -24.39
C LYS A 267 3.56 11.22 -25.10
N GLN A 268 2.47 10.76 -24.47
CA GLN A 268 1.60 9.69 -24.96
C GLN A 268 2.35 8.37 -25.22
N GLU A 269 3.38 8.12 -24.46
CA GLU A 269 4.24 6.94 -24.59
C GLU A 269 4.38 6.18 -23.26
N ALA A 270 4.86 4.95 -23.32
CA ALA A 270 5.24 4.16 -22.18
C ALA A 270 6.65 3.60 -22.40
N VAL A 271 7.44 3.58 -21.35
CA VAL A 271 8.81 3.07 -21.36
C VAL A 271 8.99 1.94 -20.36
N GLU A 272 9.91 1.02 -20.66
CA GLU A 272 10.22 -0.09 -19.77
C GLU A 272 10.70 0.41 -18.40
N ALA A 273 10.14 -0.13 -17.33
CA ALA A 273 10.50 0.22 -15.98
C ALA A 273 11.74 -0.56 -15.51
N SER A 274 12.77 0.17 -15.10
CA SER A 274 13.99 -0.42 -14.56
C SER A 274 13.81 -0.72 -13.06
N ARG A 275 14.11 -1.95 -12.61
CA ARG A 275 13.82 -2.46 -11.26
C ARG A 275 15.07 -3.02 -10.59
N GLY A 276 15.06 -2.98 -9.25
CA GLY A 276 16.07 -3.60 -8.39
C GLY A 276 15.44 -4.34 -7.22
N ILE A 277 16.14 -5.31 -6.68
CA ILE A 277 15.71 -6.10 -5.52
C ILE A 277 16.62 -5.75 -4.34
N TYR A 278 16.06 -5.49 -3.17
CA TYR A 278 16.82 -5.36 -1.93
C TYR A 278 16.52 -6.50 -0.97
N HIS A 279 17.49 -6.83 -0.13
CA HIS A 279 17.30 -7.72 1.01
C HIS A 279 18.08 -7.18 2.21
N PHE A 280 17.46 -7.09 3.37
CA PHE A 280 18.11 -6.63 4.60
C PHE A 280 19.01 -7.67 5.20
N TYR A 281 20.18 -7.23 5.66
CA TYR A 281 21.21 -8.05 6.27
C TYR A 281 21.68 -7.45 7.60
N GLU A 282 21.91 -8.31 8.58
CA GLU A 282 22.63 -8.00 9.81
C GLU A 282 24.00 -8.69 9.75
N GLY A 283 25.04 -7.90 9.48
CA GLY A 283 26.34 -8.45 9.06
C GLY A 283 26.20 -9.25 7.76
N ASP A 284 26.64 -10.51 7.78
CA ASP A 284 26.52 -11.43 6.64
C ASP A 284 25.25 -12.28 6.63
N LYS A 285 24.39 -12.14 7.66
CA LYS A 285 23.18 -12.93 7.81
C LYS A 285 21.98 -12.17 7.25
N ALA A 286 21.28 -12.81 6.32
CA ALA A 286 19.99 -12.28 5.84
C ALA A 286 18.95 -12.26 6.97
N ILE A 287 18.21 -11.18 7.08
CA ILE A 287 17.13 -11.05 8.05
C ILE A 287 15.94 -11.88 7.60
N ALA A 288 15.38 -12.67 8.52
CA ALA A 288 14.24 -13.52 8.24
C ALA A 288 12.97 -12.69 7.93
N ARG A 289 12.07 -13.26 7.14
CA ARG A 289 10.84 -12.59 6.67
C ARG A 289 9.89 -12.22 7.81
N ASP A 290 9.86 -13.00 8.87
CA ASP A 290 9.01 -12.86 10.04
C ASP A 290 9.69 -12.13 11.22
N ASP A 291 10.86 -11.55 10.98
CA ASP A 291 11.59 -10.82 12.02
C ASP A 291 10.80 -9.59 12.46
N LYS A 292 10.38 -9.57 13.73
CA LYS A 292 9.58 -8.50 14.34
C LYS A 292 10.28 -7.14 14.37
N ARG A 293 11.59 -7.11 14.14
CA ARG A 293 12.38 -5.87 14.04
C ARG A 293 12.16 -5.18 12.69
N VAL A 294 11.63 -5.87 11.70
CA VAL A 294 11.39 -5.33 10.37
C VAL A 294 9.90 -4.98 10.23
N LYS A 295 9.56 -3.78 10.65
CA LYS A 295 8.20 -3.25 10.59
C LYS A 295 8.21 -1.84 10.02
N TYR A 296 7.59 -1.66 8.85
CA TYR A 296 7.56 -0.36 8.17
C TYR A 296 6.88 0.70 9.04
N TYR A 297 7.26 1.95 8.90
CA TYR A 297 6.87 3.12 9.70
C TYR A 297 7.23 3.06 11.19
N SER A 298 7.17 1.89 11.83
CA SER A 298 7.45 1.79 13.26
C SER A 298 8.91 1.49 13.60
N LYS A 299 9.62 0.80 12.70
CA LYS A 299 11.02 0.41 12.88
C LYS A 299 11.92 0.89 11.76
N PHE A 300 11.39 1.06 10.56
CA PHE A 300 12.15 1.61 9.44
C PHE A 300 11.23 2.32 8.44
N THR A 301 11.86 3.17 7.63
CA THR A 301 11.28 3.78 6.43
C THR A 301 12.31 3.77 5.30
N ILE A 302 11.83 3.74 4.07
CA ILE A 302 12.65 3.90 2.87
C ILE A 302 12.19 5.15 2.14
N SER A 303 13.15 5.97 1.71
CA SER A 303 12.88 7.12 0.83
C SER A 303 13.70 6.99 -0.45
N ARG A 304 13.10 7.27 -1.59
CA ARG A 304 13.84 7.41 -2.85
C ARG A 304 14.50 8.79 -2.90
N LEU A 305 15.75 8.84 -3.35
CA LEU A 305 16.42 10.11 -3.61
C LEU A 305 16.17 10.52 -5.06
N ARG A 306 15.45 11.61 -5.25
CA ARG A 306 15.18 12.20 -6.56
C ARG A 306 15.59 13.66 -6.54
N GLU A 307 16.44 14.08 -7.48
CA GLU A 307 16.91 15.47 -7.59
C GLU A 307 17.46 16.03 -6.26
N GLY A 308 18.14 15.18 -5.49
CA GLY A 308 18.69 15.53 -4.18
C GLY A 308 17.67 15.62 -3.05
N ARG A 309 16.40 15.27 -3.26
CA ARG A 309 15.36 15.27 -2.24
C ARG A 309 14.94 13.84 -1.88
N PRO A 310 14.75 13.54 -0.60
CA PRO A 310 14.19 12.27 -0.16
C PRO A 310 12.66 12.27 -0.30
N GLU A 311 12.13 11.37 -1.11
CA GLU A 311 10.70 11.10 -1.25
C GLU A 311 10.36 9.83 -0.50
N LEU A 312 9.58 9.95 0.57
CA LEU A 312 9.19 8.80 1.40
C LEU A 312 8.31 7.86 0.58
N ILE A 313 8.69 6.59 0.54
CA ILE A 313 7.81 5.56 -0.01
C ILE A 313 6.63 5.37 0.94
N SER A 314 5.43 5.64 0.43
CA SER A 314 4.20 5.54 1.20
C SER A 314 3.52 4.21 0.92
N TYR A 315 3.62 3.27 1.90
CA TYR A 315 2.92 1.99 1.84
C TYR A 315 2.03 1.84 3.07
N GLU A 316 0.98 1.04 2.93
CA GLU A 316 0.26 0.55 4.10
C GLU A 316 1.19 -0.26 5.00
N GLU A 317 1.00 -0.17 6.31
CA GLU A 317 1.89 -0.80 7.31
C GLU A 317 2.10 -2.31 7.09
N GLN A 318 1.19 -2.95 6.37
CA GLN A 318 1.18 -4.38 6.10
C GLN A 318 1.45 -4.72 4.64
N ASP A 319 1.81 -3.75 3.80
CA ASP A 319 2.12 -4.03 2.42
C ASP A 319 3.26 -5.07 2.34
N PRO A 320 2.99 -6.23 1.71
CA PRO A 320 3.97 -7.30 1.64
C PRO A 320 5.21 -6.94 0.83
N ARG A 321 5.13 -5.89 0.02
CA ARG A 321 6.25 -5.39 -0.80
C ARG A 321 7.34 -4.72 0.04
N LEU A 322 7.03 -4.31 1.30
CA LEU A 322 7.96 -3.67 2.22
C LEU A 322 8.20 -4.50 3.48
N ARG A 323 9.01 -5.50 3.33
CA ARG A 323 9.50 -6.34 4.42
C ARG A 323 11.02 -6.37 4.43
N ASN A 324 11.59 -7.44 4.97
CA ASN A 324 13.03 -7.72 4.93
C ASN A 324 13.61 -7.78 3.50
N MET A 325 12.76 -7.95 2.49
CA MET A 325 13.11 -8.00 1.07
C MET A 325 12.00 -7.35 0.25
N GLY A 326 12.35 -6.66 -0.82
CA GLY A 326 11.39 -6.02 -1.71
C GLY A 326 11.94 -5.67 -3.08
N VAL A 327 11.04 -5.37 -4.00
CA VAL A 327 11.34 -4.84 -5.33
C VAL A 327 10.98 -3.37 -5.36
N LEU A 328 11.92 -2.55 -5.80
CA LEU A 328 11.74 -1.11 -6.03
C LEU A 328 12.36 -0.76 -7.38
N ASP A 329 12.11 0.45 -7.86
CA ASP A 329 12.81 0.93 -9.04
C ASP A 329 14.31 0.97 -8.83
N ALA A 330 15.07 0.81 -9.88
CA ALA A 330 16.51 1.09 -9.82
C ALA A 330 16.74 2.54 -9.44
N GLY A 331 17.69 2.79 -8.54
CA GLY A 331 17.96 4.16 -8.07
C GLY A 331 18.65 4.23 -6.72
N TYR A 332 18.68 5.45 -6.18
CA TYR A 332 19.30 5.78 -4.90
C TYR A 332 18.23 5.88 -3.81
N TYR A 333 18.52 5.31 -2.65
CA TYR A 333 17.58 5.24 -1.54
C TYR A 333 18.23 5.60 -0.21
N LEU A 334 17.40 6.14 0.70
CA LEU A 334 17.73 6.29 2.11
C LEU A 334 16.91 5.27 2.91
N LEU A 335 17.59 4.54 3.78
CA LEU A 335 16.98 3.69 4.81
C LEU A 335 17.12 4.40 6.15
N VAL A 336 16.01 4.69 6.79
CA VAL A 336 15.99 5.18 8.18
C VAL A 336 15.48 4.05 9.05
N THR A 337 16.29 3.58 9.99
CA THR A 337 15.87 2.63 11.02
C THR A 337 15.77 3.35 12.36
N GLY A 338 14.81 2.94 13.21
CA GLY A 338 14.61 3.64 14.46
C GLY A 338 13.96 2.82 15.55
N THR A 339 14.30 3.16 16.80
CA THR A 339 13.67 2.63 17.99
C THR A 339 13.14 3.79 18.83
N ARG A 340 11.86 3.75 19.15
CA ARG A 340 11.24 4.73 20.06
C ARG A 340 11.52 4.33 21.51
N LEU A 341 11.99 5.28 22.29
CA LEU A 341 12.24 5.14 23.72
C LEU A 341 10.97 5.42 24.54
N ALA A 342 10.97 5.02 25.81
CA ALA A 342 9.84 5.20 26.72
C ALA A 342 9.52 6.67 27.00
N ASP A 343 10.52 7.55 26.95
CA ASP A 343 10.38 9.00 27.11
C ASP A 343 9.87 9.72 25.84
N GLY A 344 9.58 8.97 24.77
CA GLY A 344 9.16 9.49 23.48
C GLY A 344 10.31 9.85 22.54
N GLY A 345 11.56 9.80 22.99
CA GLY A 345 12.74 9.96 22.14
C GLY A 345 12.83 8.88 21.07
N VAL A 346 13.56 9.15 19.99
CA VAL A 346 13.80 8.18 18.91
C VAL A 346 15.30 8.06 18.66
N LEU A 347 15.80 6.84 18.79
CA LEU A 347 17.14 6.50 18.33
C LEU A 347 17.05 6.12 16.85
N ALA A 348 17.55 6.99 15.96
CA ALA A 348 17.49 6.78 14.53
C ALA A 348 18.88 6.58 13.92
N ARG A 349 18.93 5.76 12.86
CA ARG A 349 20.09 5.61 11.99
C ARG A 349 19.66 5.84 10.55
N ILE A 350 20.42 6.64 9.82
CA ILE A 350 20.21 6.90 8.41
C ILE A 350 21.36 6.25 7.64
N SER A 351 21.03 5.48 6.61
CA SER A 351 21.98 4.88 5.68
C SER A 351 21.46 5.03 4.26
N SER A 352 22.36 5.06 3.29
CA SER A 352 22.01 5.10 1.87
C SER A 352 22.35 3.75 1.22
N PHE A 353 21.61 3.40 0.17
CA PHE A 353 21.89 2.25 -0.66
C PHE A 353 21.48 2.53 -2.11
N VAL A 354 22.04 1.75 -3.03
CA VAL A 354 21.73 1.83 -4.46
C VAL A 354 21.11 0.52 -4.87
N LEU A 355 20.00 0.59 -5.59
CA LEU A 355 19.41 -0.55 -6.27
C LEU A 355 19.78 -0.47 -7.75
N PRO A 356 20.66 -1.36 -8.25
CA PRO A 356 20.91 -1.46 -9.67
C PRO A 356 19.72 -2.09 -10.39
N ALA A 357 19.55 -1.74 -11.66
CA ALA A 357 18.63 -2.45 -12.54
C ALA A 357 19.00 -3.93 -12.63
N GLN A 358 18.00 -4.82 -12.56
CA GLN A 358 18.21 -6.23 -12.83
C GLN A 358 18.56 -6.41 -14.32
N LYS A 359 19.63 -7.15 -14.57
CA LYS A 359 20.07 -7.46 -15.94
C LYS A 359 19.51 -8.77 -16.48
N ASP A 360 19.07 -9.64 -15.60
CA ASP A 360 18.60 -10.97 -15.91
C ASP A 360 17.41 -11.31 -14.99
N GLU A 361 16.24 -11.34 -15.56
CA GLU A 361 15.01 -11.66 -14.83
C GLU A 361 14.97 -13.12 -14.37
N PHE A 362 15.69 -14.01 -15.04
CA PHE A 362 15.77 -15.43 -14.67
C PHE A 362 16.73 -15.70 -13.50
N LYS A 363 17.61 -14.76 -13.19
CA LYS A 363 18.57 -14.86 -12.08
C LYS A 363 18.63 -13.54 -11.30
N PRO A 364 17.54 -13.15 -10.66
CA PRO A 364 17.51 -11.89 -9.92
C PRO A 364 18.50 -11.93 -8.75
N VAL A 365 19.34 -10.90 -8.66
CA VAL A 365 20.31 -10.75 -7.57
C VAL A 365 19.84 -9.63 -6.65
N ALA A 366 19.54 -10.01 -5.41
CA ALA A 366 19.17 -9.02 -4.40
C ALA A 366 20.39 -8.22 -3.92
N THR A 367 20.25 -6.91 -3.88
CA THR A 367 21.23 -6.01 -3.25
C THR A 367 21.18 -6.22 -1.74
N LYS A 368 22.32 -6.54 -1.13
CA LYS A 368 22.45 -6.64 0.32
C LYS A 368 22.39 -5.25 0.94
N VAL A 369 21.37 -4.98 1.72
CA VAL A 369 21.20 -3.70 2.42
C VAL A 369 21.43 -3.91 3.91
N PRO A 370 22.43 -3.27 4.52
CA PRO A 370 22.67 -3.39 5.96
C PRO A 370 21.48 -2.82 6.75
N TYR A 371 20.96 -3.64 7.66
CA TYR A 371 19.86 -3.27 8.55
C TYR A 371 20.30 -3.35 10.00
N HIS A 372 20.17 -2.26 10.71
CA HIS A 372 20.56 -2.21 12.11
C HIS A 372 19.61 -1.29 12.88
N LEU A 373 19.01 -1.81 13.96
CA LEU A 373 18.27 -1.01 14.91
C LEU A 373 19.21 -0.55 16.02
N ARG A 374 19.24 0.74 16.31
CA ARG A 374 19.99 1.25 17.45
C ARG A 374 19.38 0.82 18.76
N GLU A 375 20.24 0.38 19.67
CA GLU A 375 19.88 0.03 21.03
C GLU A 375 20.24 1.17 22.00
N SER A 376 19.59 1.17 23.17
CA SER A 376 19.91 2.13 24.23
C SER A 376 21.35 1.89 24.71
N GLY A 377 22.15 2.94 24.83
CA GLY A 377 23.56 2.87 25.21
C GLY A 377 24.55 3.04 24.06
N GLU A 378 24.13 2.94 22.80
CA GLU A 378 24.96 3.34 21.68
C GLU A 378 25.22 4.86 21.70
N LYS A 379 26.45 5.24 21.35
CA LYS A 379 26.80 6.67 21.19
C LYS A 379 25.98 7.28 20.04
N VAL A 380 25.25 8.36 20.33
CA VAL A 380 24.45 9.09 19.33
C VAL A 380 25.16 10.38 18.95
N ALA A 381 25.19 10.68 17.66
CA ALA A 381 25.53 12.03 17.20
C ALA A 381 24.26 12.89 17.27
N VAL A 382 24.35 14.05 17.91
CA VAL A 382 23.29 15.05 17.89
C VAL A 382 23.48 15.87 16.60
N ILE A 383 22.51 15.79 15.68
CA ILE A 383 22.58 16.48 14.38
C ILE A 383 21.99 17.89 14.47
N GLY A 384 21.29 18.21 15.54
CA GLY A 384 20.77 19.54 15.83
C GLY A 384 20.26 19.64 17.24
N ASN A 385 20.14 20.85 17.71
CA ASN A 385 19.54 21.15 19.02
C ASN A 385 18.23 21.91 18.80
N PHE A 386 17.12 21.33 19.26
CA PHE A 386 15.80 21.93 19.18
C PHE A 386 15.43 22.46 20.57
N ASN A 387 15.31 23.75 20.70
CA ASN A 387 14.67 24.36 21.86
C ASN A 387 13.61 25.37 21.39
N SER A 388 12.70 25.76 22.26
CA SER A 388 11.58 26.65 21.95
C SER A 388 12.00 28.08 21.53
N GLU A 389 13.22 28.46 21.78
CA GLU A 389 13.72 29.82 21.59
C GLU A 389 14.76 29.92 20.48
N SER A 390 15.31 28.80 19.98
CA SER A 390 16.35 28.80 18.99
C SER A 390 15.90 28.23 17.67
N LEU A 391 16.33 28.88 16.61
CA LEU A 391 16.29 28.31 15.28
C LEU A 391 17.14 27.02 15.27
N PHE A 392 16.72 26.04 14.47
CA PHE A 392 17.49 24.84 14.21
C PHE A 392 18.93 25.20 13.84
N THR A 393 19.88 24.73 14.62
CA THR A 393 21.30 24.90 14.34
C THR A 393 21.85 23.58 13.82
N PRO A 394 22.10 23.44 12.52
CA PRO A 394 22.69 22.23 11.97
C PRO A 394 24.11 22.06 12.52
N VAL A 395 24.51 20.83 12.78
CA VAL A 395 25.82 20.47 13.28
C VAL A 395 26.47 19.44 12.37
N GLU A 396 27.78 19.58 12.19
CA GLU A 396 28.61 18.60 11.48
C GLU A 396 29.47 17.84 12.49
N ARG A 397 29.61 16.55 12.25
CA ARG A 397 30.51 15.71 13.05
C ARG A 397 31.88 15.66 12.39
N ILE A 398 32.89 16.18 13.05
CA ILE A 398 34.31 16.08 12.65
C ILE A 398 35.03 15.21 13.69
N GLY A 399 35.33 13.97 13.36
CA GLY A 399 35.92 13.01 14.27
C GLY A 399 34.97 12.69 15.45
N GLU A 400 35.46 12.84 16.69
CA GLU A 400 34.66 12.66 17.91
C GLU A 400 33.96 13.96 18.39
N LYS A 401 34.19 15.08 17.73
CA LYS A 401 33.61 16.39 18.08
C LYS A 401 32.43 16.71 17.17
N VAL A 402 31.38 17.27 17.77
CA VAL A 402 30.24 17.84 17.07
C VAL A 402 30.46 19.34 16.99
N MET A 403 30.45 19.90 15.79
CA MET A 403 30.63 21.34 15.59
C MET A 403 29.42 21.92 14.86
N PRO A 404 28.94 23.13 15.25
CA PRO A 404 27.88 23.80 14.52
C PRO A 404 28.37 24.16 13.11
N LEU A 405 27.51 23.89 12.09
CA LEU A 405 27.77 24.36 10.74
C LEU A 405 27.66 25.87 10.70
N ALA A 406 28.66 26.53 10.11
CA ALA A 406 28.60 27.97 9.91
C ALA A 406 27.38 28.31 9.02
N ARG A 407 26.61 29.31 9.41
CA ARG A 407 25.55 29.85 8.55
C ARG A 407 26.22 30.36 7.25
N GLN A 408 25.87 29.76 6.13
CA GLN A 408 26.16 30.37 4.85
C GLN A 408 25.26 31.60 4.74
N SER A 409 25.91 32.78 4.71
CA SER A 409 25.25 34.07 4.51
C SER A 409 24.74 34.24 3.11
#